data_bb2043e42aae5ce2d6b8c33fa18750cb
#
_entry.id   bb2043e42aae5ce2d6b8c33fa18750cb
#
_cell.length_a   1.000
_cell.length_b   1.000
_cell.length_c   1.000
_cell.angle_alpha   90.00
_cell.angle_beta   90.00
_cell.angle_gamma   90.00
#
_symmetry.space_group_name_H-M   'P 1'
#
loop_
_entity.id
_entity.type
_entity.pdbx_description
1 polymer ?
#
loop_
_entity_poly.entity_id
_entity_poly.type
_entity_poly.pdbx_seq_one_letter_code
_entity_poly.pdbx_strand_id
1 'polypeptide(L)'
;MIILLFLLWIVLNGRFSADAGMLQVCVVGAAVSAFAYFFAHKALGYTLKAELRWWKKAPVLLAYFFILIKEIIVANIQMMKIVTSKNADIHPVMIKVKIPLKTNVARVLLANSITLTPGTITAELEDDYFTIHCVDASFAEGIENSSFVKILERLEK
;
A
#
# COMPACT_ATOMS: atom_id res chain seq x y z
N MET A 1 7.18 -1.01 -17.52
CA MET A 1 6.66 -2.36 -17.18
C MET A 1 7.54 -3.49 -17.72
N ILE A 2 7.86 -3.54 -19.02
CA ILE A 2 8.65 -4.66 -19.59
C ILE A 2 10.02 -4.81 -18.94
N ILE A 3 10.75 -3.71 -18.74
CA ILE A 3 12.06 -3.70 -18.08
C ILE A 3 11.96 -4.16 -16.63
N LEU A 4 10.92 -3.73 -15.91
CA LEU A 4 10.71 -4.09 -14.52
C LEU A 4 10.36 -5.58 -14.38
N LEU A 5 9.53 -6.13 -15.27
CA LEU A 5 9.23 -7.56 -15.34
C LEU A 5 10.48 -8.38 -15.65
N PHE A 6 11.32 -7.91 -16.56
CA PHE A 6 12.57 -8.56 -16.91
C PHE A 6 13.57 -8.56 -15.75
N LEU A 7 13.73 -7.43 -15.06
CA LEU A 7 14.58 -7.33 -13.86
C LEU A 7 14.06 -8.24 -12.73
N LEU A 8 12.74 -8.26 -12.51
CA LEU A 8 12.11 -9.15 -11.54
C LEU A 8 12.38 -10.62 -11.88
N TRP A 9 12.30 -10.99 -13.17
CA TRP A 9 12.62 -12.33 -13.63
C TRP A 9 14.07 -12.72 -13.31
N ILE A 10 15.04 -11.84 -13.58
CA ILE A 10 16.46 -12.08 -13.26
C ILE A 10 16.65 -12.27 -11.75
N VAL A 11 16.06 -11.41 -10.93
CA VAL A 11 16.17 -11.48 -9.46
C VAL A 11 15.58 -12.79 -8.94
N LEU A 12 14.40 -13.19 -9.43
CA LEU A 12 13.74 -14.42 -8.99
C LEU A 12 14.49 -15.70 -9.38
N ASN A 13 15.21 -15.67 -10.51
CA ASN A 13 16.03 -16.82 -10.91
C ASN A 13 17.33 -16.97 -10.11
N GLY A 14 17.78 -15.90 -9.41
CA GLY A 14 18.95 -15.94 -8.50
C GLY A 14 20.29 -16.29 -9.17
N ARG A 15 20.36 -16.37 -10.50
CA ARG A 15 21.57 -16.69 -11.24
C ARG A 15 22.25 -15.39 -11.68
N PHE A 16 23.38 -15.08 -11.04
CA PHE A 16 24.19 -13.90 -11.33
C PHE A 16 25.57 -14.26 -11.95
N SER A 17 25.78 -15.55 -12.30
CA SER A 17 27.02 -16.01 -12.96
C SER A 17 26.95 -15.75 -14.48
N ALA A 18 27.99 -15.17 -15.04
CA ALA A 18 28.09 -14.94 -16.50
C ALA A 18 28.48 -16.24 -17.23
N ASP A 19 27.56 -17.18 -17.29
CA ASP A 19 27.69 -18.48 -17.97
C ASP A 19 26.59 -18.66 -19.04
N ALA A 20 26.67 -19.77 -19.79
CA ALA A 20 25.67 -20.11 -20.81
C ALA A 20 24.24 -20.22 -20.23
N GLY A 21 24.11 -20.55 -18.95
CA GLY A 21 22.83 -20.59 -18.24
C GLY A 21 22.22 -19.20 -18.04
N MET A 22 23.04 -18.17 -17.86
CA MET A 22 22.54 -16.79 -17.77
C MET A 22 21.96 -16.31 -19.10
N LEU A 23 22.58 -16.66 -20.23
CA LEU A 23 22.04 -16.31 -21.54
C LEU A 23 20.65 -16.93 -21.74
N GLN A 24 20.46 -18.19 -21.34
CA GLN A 24 19.17 -18.87 -21.41
C GLN A 24 18.12 -18.17 -20.53
N VAL A 25 18.47 -17.80 -19.30
CA VAL A 25 17.59 -17.05 -18.38
C VAL A 25 17.20 -15.71 -18.98
N CYS A 26 18.13 -14.98 -19.61
CA CYS A 26 17.87 -13.70 -20.26
C CYS A 26 16.92 -13.85 -21.46
N VAL A 27 17.15 -14.83 -22.32
CA VAL A 27 16.31 -15.07 -23.50
C VAL A 27 14.88 -15.43 -23.11
N VAL A 28 14.74 -16.39 -22.18
CA VAL A 28 13.42 -16.79 -21.66
C VAL A 28 12.73 -15.62 -20.94
N GLY A 29 13.47 -14.90 -20.11
CA GLY A 29 12.96 -13.72 -19.39
C GLY A 29 12.48 -12.63 -20.32
N ALA A 30 13.21 -12.35 -21.40
CA ALA A 30 12.79 -11.40 -22.42
C ALA A 30 11.49 -11.83 -23.12
N ALA A 31 11.40 -13.11 -23.50
CA ALA A 31 10.20 -13.65 -24.13
C ALA A 31 8.97 -13.61 -23.19
N VAL A 32 9.13 -14.03 -21.94
CA VAL A 32 8.05 -14.00 -20.92
C VAL A 32 7.62 -12.57 -20.61
N SER A 33 8.57 -11.64 -20.45
CA SER A 33 8.28 -10.23 -20.19
C SER A 33 7.57 -9.55 -21.35
N ALA A 34 7.97 -9.86 -22.59
CA ALA A 34 7.32 -9.36 -23.80
C ALA A 34 5.90 -9.90 -23.94
N PHE A 35 5.69 -11.20 -23.69
CA PHE A 35 4.37 -11.83 -23.72
C PHE A 35 3.45 -11.22 -22.63
N ALA A 36 3.93 -11.10 -21.40
CA ALA A 36 3.17 -10.49 -20.30
C ALA A 36 2.79 -9.03 -20.60
N TYR A 37 3.71 -8.27 -21.18
CA TYR A 37 3.43 -6.89 -21.60
C TYR A 37 2.36 -6.82 -22.70
N PHE A 38 2.48 -7.67 -23.73
CA PHE A 38 1.50 -7.74 -24.81
C PHE A 38 0.12 -8.13 -24.30
N PHE A 39 0.05 -9.13 -23.43
CA PHE A 39 -1.19 -9.57 -22.79
C PHE A 39 -1.81 -8.44 -21.95
N ALA A 40 -1.04 -7.77 -21.11
CA ALA A 40 -1.51 -6.65 -20.30
C ALA A 40 -2.02 -5.49 -21.18
N HIS A 41 -1.33 -5.20 -22.28
CA HIS A 41 -1.76 -4.15 -23.20
C HIS A 41 -3.11 -4.51 -23.88
N LYS A 42 -3.24 -5.75 -24.37
CA LYS A 42 -4.44 -6.19 -25.11
C LYS A 42 -5.63 -6.51 -24.21
N ALA A 43 -5.43 -7.16 -23.09
CA ALA A 43 -6.50 -7.61 -22.19
C ALA A 43 -6.92 -6.57 -21.15
N LEU A 44 -5.96 -5.75 -20.65
CA LEU A 44 -6.20 -4.78 -19.57
C LEU A 44 -6.20 -3.33 -20.05
N GLY A 45 -6.01 -3.07 -21.37
CA GLY A 45 -5.93 -1.71 -21.90
C GLY A 45 -4.75 -0.88 -21.35
N TYR A 46 -3.70 -1.57 -20.90
CA TYR A 46 -2.54 -0.92 -20.28
C TYR A 46 -1.77 -0.08 -21.30
N THR A 47 -1.57 1.20 -21.00
CA THR A 47 -0.90 2.15 -21.91
C THR A 47 0.39 2.69 -21.31
N LEU A 48 1.38 2.99 -22.18
CA LEU A 48 2.63 3.63 -21.77
C LEU A 48 2.42 4.98 -21.05
N LYS A 49 1.34 5.70 -21.39
CA LYS A 49 0.97 6.95 -20.70
C LYS A 49 0.57 6.70 -19.23
N ALA A 50 -0.09 5.58 -18.95
CA ALA A 50 -0.41 5.17 -17.59
C ALA A 50 0.87 4.86 -16.80
N GLU A 51 1.83 4.16 -17.41
CA GLU A 51 3.12 3.84 -16.80
C GLU A 51 3.91 5.11 -16.42
N LEU A 52 4.02 6.08 -17.34
CA LEU A 52 4.69 7.36 -17.04
C LEU A 52 4.03 8.13 -15.91
N ARG A 53 2.71 8.05 -15.80
CA ARG A 53 1.94 8.69 -14.72
C ARG A 53 2.29 8.06 -13.36
N TRP A 54 2.41 6.74 -13.29
CA TRP A 54 2.81 6.05 -12.07
C TRP A 54 4.25 6.37 -11.65
N TRP A 55 5.18 6.48 -12.62
CA TRP A 55 6.56 6.89 -12.34
C TRP A 55 6.64 8.30 -11.73
N LYS A 56 5.81 9.22 -12.18
CA LYS A 56 5.72 10.57 -11.57
C LYS A 56 5.21 10.53 -10.13
N LYS A 57 4.38 9.56 -9.80
CA LYS A 57 3.84 9.37 -8.44
C LYS A 57 4.74 8.51 -7.54
N ALA A 58 5.77 7.90 -8.09
CA ALA A 58 6.70 7.04 -7.34
C ALA A 58 7.29 7.70 -6.06
N PRO A 59 7.75 8.96 -6.07
CA PRO A 59 8.28 9.60 -4.86
C PRO A 59 7.21 9.77 -3.77
N VAL A 60 5.95 10.04 -4.15
CA VAL A 60 4.83 10.15 -3.20
C VAL A 60 4.50 8.79 -2.62
N LEU A 61 4.50 7.73 -3.44
CA LEU A 61 4.30 6.34 -2.97
C LEU A 61 5.42 5.89 -2.02
N LEU A 62 6.65 6.27 -2.31
CA LEU A 62 7.78 5.97 -1.43
C LEU A 62 7.63 6.71 -0.09
N ALA A 63 7.26 7.99 -0.11
CA ALA A 63 6.96 8.74 1.10
C ALA A 63 5.80 8.13 1.90
N TYR A 64 4.73 7.69 1.22
CA TYR A 64 3.62 6.95 1.83
C TYR A 64 4.10 5.67 2.53
N PHE A 65 4.98 4.90 1.90
CA PHE A 65 5.55 3.68 2.48
C PHE A 65 6.31 3.95 3.79
N PHE A 66 7.14 4.99 3.83
CA PHE A 66 7.84 5.37 5.06
C PHE A 66 6.90 5.88 6.16
N ILE A 67 5.86 6.64 5.79
CA ILE A 67 4.82 7.06 6.72
C ILE A 67 4.10 5.83 7.29
N LEU A 68 3.74 4.86 6.44
CA LEU A 68 3.08 3.62 6.86
C LEU A 68 3.94 2.86 7.89
N ILE A 69 5.22 2.65 7.62
CA ILE A 69 6.13 1.99 8.55
C ILE A 69 6.20 2.75 9.89
N LYS A 70 6.34 4.07 9.84
CA LYS A 70 6.39 4.90 11.05
C LYS A 70 5.11 4.73 11.89
N GLU A 71 3.94 4.86 11.27
CA GLU A 71 2.65 4.76 11.98
C GLU A 71 2.43 3.34 12.53
N ILE A 72 2.82 2.29 11.81
CA ILE A 72 2.80 0.90 12.32
C ILE A 72 3.66 0.78 13.58
N ILE A 73 4.87 1.33 13.59
CA ILE A 73 5.76 1.26 14.76
C ILE A 73 5.15 2.01 15.95
N VAL A 74 4.62 3.22 15.73
CA VAL A 74 3.97 4.02 16.78
C VAL A 74 2.76 3.29 17.35
N ALA A 75 1.89 2.76 16.51
CA ALA A 75 0.69 2.03 16.93
C ALA A 75 1.05 0.72 17.68
N ASN A 76 2.10 0.01 17.25
CA ASN A 76 2.59 -1.16 17.99
C ASN A 76 3.06 -0.79 19.41
N ILE A 77 3.78 0.33 19.57
CA ILE A 77 4.21 0.80 20.89
C ILE A 77 3.01 1.17 21.78
N GLN A 78 1.99 1.83 21.20
CA GLN A 78 0.76 2.17 21.93
C GLN A 78 0.00 0.92 22.34
N MET A 79 -0.20 -0.03 21.42
CA MET A 79 -0.87 -1.29 21.70
C MET A 79 -0.12 -2.11 22.74
N MET A 80 1.21 -2.17 22.68
CA MET A 80 2.03 -2.87 23.66
C MET A 80 1.86 -2.28 25.06
N LYS A 81 1.74 -0.95 25.20
CA LYS A 81 1.46 -0.30 26.49
C LYS A 81 0.11 -0.73 27.07
N ILE A 82 -0.91 -0.83 26.23
CA ILE A 82 -2.25 -1.28 26.66
C ILE A 82 -2.19 -2.75 27.12
N VAL A 83 -1.62 -3.63 26.30
CA VAL A 83 -1.58 -5.09 26.58
C VAL A 83 -0.72 -5.42 27.80
N THR A 84 0.34 -4.65 28.07
CA THR A 84 1.22 -4.89 29.23
C THR A 84 0.74 -4.19 30.52
N SER A 85 -0.25 -3.32 30.42
CA SER A 85 -0.83 -2.66 31.59
C SER A 85 -1.67 -3.63 32.42
N LYS A 86 -1.40 -3.73 33.70
CA LYS A 86 -2.16 -4.60 34.64
C LYS A 86 -3.60 -4.14 34.86
N ASN A 87 -3.90 -2.84 34.64
CA ASN A 87 -5.20 -2.21 34.84
C ASN A 87 -5.64 -1.47 33.56
N ALA A 88 -5.47 -2.12 32.41
CA ALA A 88 -5.93 -1.53 31.15
C ALA A 88 -7.46 -1.47 31.15
N ASP A 89 -8.01 -0.28 31.24
CA ASP A 89 -9.42 -0.02 31.00
C ASP A 89 -9.58 0.25 29.50
N ILE A 90 -10.06 -0.77 28.78
CA ILE A 90 -10.15 -0.76 27.32
C ILE A 90 -11.58 -0.42 26.93
N HIS A 91 -11.77 0.64 26.15
CA HIS A 91 -13.07 1.10 25.67
C HIS A 91 -13.16 0.96 24.15
N PRO A 92 -13.56 -0.22 23.65
CA PRO A 92 -13.75 -0.42 22.22
C PRO A 92 -14.83 0.49 21.67
N VAL A 93 -14.55 1.14 20.53
CA VAL A 93 -15.51 2.02 19.88
C VAL A 93 -15.58 1.72 18.39
N MET A 94 -16.75 1.98 17.82
CA MET A 94 -16.94 2.00 16.38
C MET A 94 -17.29 3.42 15.95
N ILE A 95 -16.52 3.97 15.03
CA ILE A 95 -16.72 5.33 14.53
C ILE A 95 -17.03 5.29 13.04
N LYS A 96 -17.86 6.22 12.58
CA LYS A 96 -18.09 6.46 11.15
C LYS A 96 -17.58 7.86 10.82
N VAL A 97 -16.51 7.91 10.03
CA VAL A 97 -15.83 9.17 9.65
C VAL A 97 -15.94 9.41 8.16
N LYS A 98 -16.07 10.67 7.75
CA LYS A 98 -16.12 11.06 6.35
C LYS A 98 -14.77 11.61 5.93
N ILE A 99 -14.09 10.94 4.96
CA ILE A 99 -12.80 11.38 4.43
C ILE A 99 -12.94 11.50 2.90
N PRO A 100 -13.05 12.72 2.35
CA PRO A 100 -13.38 12.96 0.95
C PRO A 100 -12.16 12.76 0.04
N LEU A 101 -11.76 11.50 -0.19
CA LEU A 101 -10.76 11.12 -1.18
C LEU A 101 -11.42 10.94 -2.55
N LYS A 102 -10.76 11.44 -3.59
CA LYS A 102 -11.32 11.49 -4.96
C LYS A 102 -11.28 10.15 -5.70
N THR A 103 -10.27 9.32 -5.42
CA THR A 103 -10.02 8.09 -6.15
C THR A 103 -10.27 6.85 -5.29
N ASN A 104 -10.84 5.80 -5.89
CA ASN A 104 -11.01 4.51 -5.21
C ASN A 104 -9.67 3.93 -4.74
N VAL A 105 -8.58 4.17 -5.48
CA VAL A 105 -7.24 3.70 -5.09
C VAL A 105 -6.82 4.34 -3.77
N ALA A 106 -7.00 5.66 -3.61
CA ALA A 106 -6.64 6.34 -2.36
C ALA A 106 -7.52 5.88 -1.19
N ARG A 107 -8.83 5.66 -1.42
CA ARG A 107 -9.75 5.13 -0.40
C ARG A 107 -9.34 3.75 0.08
N VAL A 108 -9.05 2.84 -0.85
CA VAL A 108 -8.60 1.47 -0.52
C VAL A 108 -7.23 1.49 0.18
N LEU A 109 -6.30 2.35 -0.27
CA LEU A 109 -5.01 2.51 0.41
C LEU A 109 -5.19 3.01 1.85
N LEU A 110 -6.10 3.98 2.08
CA LEU A 110 -6.40 4.47 3.43
C LEU A 110 -7.01 3.37 4.31
N ALA A 111 -8.02 2.66 3.81
CA ALA A 111 -8.67 1.57 4.52
C ALA A 111 -7.67 0.48 4.95
N ASN A 112 -6.77 0.11 4.02
CA ASN A 112 -5.70 -0.85 4.31
C ASN A 112 -4.67 -0.30 5.30
N SER A 113 -4.30 0.98 5.21
CA SER A 113 -3.38 1.61 6.18
C SER A 113 -3.93 1.60 7.58
N ILE A 114 -5.22 1.94 7.75
CA ILE A 114 -5.91 1.89 9.03
C ILE A 114 -5.90 0.46 9.59
N THR A 115 -6.18 -0.53 8.74
CA THR A 115 -6.20 -1.94 9.15
C THR A 115 -4.81 -2.50 9.46
N LEU A 116 -3.77 -2.03 8.78
CA LEU A 116 -2.38 -2.44 9.03
C LEU A 116 -1.80 -1.82 10.31
N THR A 117 -2.40 -0.74 10.83
CA THR A 117 -2.00 -0.17 12.12
C THR A 117 -2.69 -0.90 13.26
N PRO A 118 -1.92 -1.51 14.21
CA PRO A 118 -2.49 -2.23 15.35
C PRO A 118 -3.45 -1.36 16.16
N GLY A 119 -4.60 -1.95 16.51
CA GLY A 119 -5.63 -1.26 17.29
C GLY A 119 -6.78 -0.70 16.47
N THR A 120 -6.70 -0.73 15.12
CA THR A 120 -7.78 -0.25 14.25
C THR A 120 -8.06 -1.21 13.11
N ILE A 121 -9.33 -1.33 12.72
CA ILE A 121 -9.78 -2.14 11.58
C ILE A 121 -10.84 -1.35 10.83
N THR A 122 -10.69 -1.20 9.53
CA THR A 122 -11.75 -0.69 8.67
C THR A 122 -12.78 -1.79 8.44
N ALA A 123 -13.95 -1.66 9.06
CA ALA A 123 -15.04 -2.64 8.97
C ALA A 123 -15.85 -2.46 7.69
N GLU A 124 -16.02 -1.21 7.22
CA GLU A 124 -16.81 -0.90 6.05
C GLU A 124 -16.29 0.35 5.36
N LEU A 125 -16.39 0.38 4.05
CA LEU A 125 -16.06 1.53 3.20
C LEU A 125 -17.20 1.77 2.21
N GLU A 126 -17.97 2.83 2.44
CA GLU A 126 -19.06 3.27 1.57
C GLU A 126 -18.74 4.68 1.07
N ASP A 127 -18.42 4.80 -0.22
CA ASP A 127 -18.02 6.07 -0.85
C ASP A 127 -16.92 6.78 -0.06
N ASP A 128 -17.23 7.90 0.59
CA ASP A 128 -16.31 8.69 1.41
C ASP A 128 -16.41 8.39 2.91
N TYR A 129 -17.26 7.43 3.29
CA TYR A 129 -17.47 7.07 4.69
C TYR A 129 -16.70 5.82 5.06
N PHE A 130 -15.90 5.91 6.11
CA PHE A 130 -15.14 4.81 6.68
C PHE A 130 -15.74 4.44 8.04
N THR A 131 -16.25 3.21 8.17
CA THR A 131 -16.65 2.64 9.46
C THR A 131 -15.44 1.91 10.03
N ILE A 132 -14.91 2.41 11.14
CA ILE A 132 -13.67 1.94 11.73
C ILE A 132 -13.94 1.45 13.14
N HIS A 133 -13.53 0.22 13.43
CA HIS A 133 -13.50 -0.33 14.77
C HIS A 133 -12.12 -0.05 15.38
N CYS A 134 -12.12 0.57 16.56
CA CYS A 134 -10.93 0.83 17.35
C CYS A 134 -10.98 0.00 18.64
N VAL A 135 -9.87 -0.63 19.01
CA VAL A 135 -9.74 -1.40 20.25
C VAL A 135 -9.93 -0.50 21.48
N ASP A 136 -9.53 0.76 21.36
CA ASP A 136 -9.72 1.76 22.40
C ASP A 136 -10.03 3.12 21.75
N ALA A 137 -10.81 3.94 22.45
CA ALA A 137 -11.23 5.27 21.97
C ALA A 137 -10.04 6.19 21.63
N SER A 138 -8.89 6.00 22.25
CA SER A 138 -7.68 6.78 21.97
C SER A 138 -7.14 6.57 20.56
N PHE A 139 -7.42 5.41 19.91
CA PHE A 139 -7.06 5.17 18.52
C PHE A 139 -8.01 5.81 17.52
N ALA A 140 -9.18 6.26 17.95
CA ALA A 140 -10.14 6.95 17.10
C ALA A 140 -9.76 8.41 16.84
N GLU A 141 -8.97 8.99 17.75
CA GLU A 141 -8.61 10.40 17.68
C GLU A 141 -7.69 10.72 16.50
N GLY A 142 -8.06 11.74 15.72
CA GLY A 142 -7.21 12.27 14.66
C GLY A 142 -7.13 11.46 13.37
N ILE A 143 -7.93 10.41 13.19
CA ILE A 143 -7.95 9.59 11.95
C ILE A 143 -8.22 10.47 10.72
N GLU A 144 -9.17 11.42 10.79
CA GLU A 144 -9.54 12.31 9.69
C GLU A 144 -8.38 13.21 9.23
N ASN A 145 -7.49 13.59 10.14
CA ASN A 145 -6.35 14.47 9.88
C ASN A 145 -5.01 13.72 9.93
N SER A 146 -5.06 12.40 9.82
CA SER A 146 -3.86 11.55 9.91
C SER A 146 -2.84 11.86 8.83
N SER A 147 -1.60 11.42 9.08
CA SER A 147 -0.51 11.49 8.10
C SER A 147 -0.86 10.75 6.81
N PHE A 148 -1.67 9.69 6.90
CA PHE A 148 -2.16 8.93 5.75
C PHE A 148 -3.07 9.76 4.85
N VAL A 149 -4.06 10.45 5.41
CA VAL A 149 -4.97 11.31 4.65
C VAL A 149 -4.18 12.36 3.89
N LYS A 150 -3.28 13.08 4.57
CA LYS A 150 -2.47 14.15 3.98
C LYS A 150 -1.58 13.68 2.82
N ILE A 151 -0.99 12.48 2.92
CA ILE A 151 -0.13 11.98 1.84
C ILE A 151 -0.96 11.43 0.66
N LEU A 152 -2.13 10.83 0.94
CA LEU A 152 -3.03 10.34 -0.10
C LEU A 152 -3.67 11.47 -0.89
N GLU A 153 -4.03 12.59 -0.25
CA GLU A 153 -4.47 13.81 -0.96
C GLU A 153 -3.39 14.35 -1.92
N ARG A 154 -2.10 14.22 -1.57
CA ARG A 154 -0.99 14.57 -2.49
C ARG A 154 -0.87 13.59 -3.65
N LEU A 155 -1.18 12.31 -3.42
CA LEU A 155 -1.17 11.28 -4.46
C LEU A 155 -2.25 11.54 -5.52
N GLU A 156 -3.33 12.23 -5.16
CA GLU A 156 -4.46 12.56 -6.04
C GLU A 156 -4.24 13.83 -6.89
N LYS A 157 -3.25 14.63 -6.55
CA LYS A 157 -2.83 15.80 -7.34
C LYS A 157 -1.91 15.40 -8.48
#